data_86d8bb2d08823aa7252c7a722d91a7e2
#
_entry.id   86d8bb2d08823aa7252c7a722d91a7e2
#
_cell.length_a   1.000
_cell.length_b   1.000
_cell.length_c   1.000
_cell.angle_alpha   90.00
_cell.angle_beta   90.00
_cell.angle_gamma   90.00
#
_symmetry.space_group_name_H-M   'P 1'
#
loop_
_entity.id
_entity.type
_entity.pdbx_description
1 polymer ?
#
loop_
_entity_poly.entity_id
_entity_poly.type
_entity_poly.pdbx_seq_one_letter_code
_entity_poly.pdbx_strand_id
1 'polypeptide(L)'
;MSFLLEIKNLSFNVGERKILNDINFSVRDGEIVGIIGPNGAGKTTFLKSINGIIEEIKGEILFNGKNIKEYDKKNLARHISFMNQNTNVGFDFSCLDIVVLGRYPYLKRFQEYSDEDREKAKKYMKKTNTLKFQDRMITELSGGERQRVLFAKTLTQESELILLDEPTASLDMKYEEEIFSIISQMREERKSVIAIIHNLRVAMKYCTRLILLNDGKIIGDGTPQEIVTEKNLRDIYGVEAKVYRNTFNNELDFCLI
;
A
#
# COMPACT_ATOMS: atom_id res chain seq x y z
N MET A 1 -14.90 15.76 12.17
CA MET A 1 -13.60 15.06 12.04
C MET A 1 -13.14 15.25 10.62
N SER A 2 -11.92 15.73 10.39
CA SER A 2 -11.35 15.89 9.06
C SER A 2 -10.84 14.53 8.53
N PHE A 3 -10.93 14.32 7.22
CA PHE A 3 -10.28 13.18 6.57
C PHE A 3 -8.82 13.50 6.28
N LEU A 4 -7.94 12.51 6.41
CA LEU A 4 -6.55 12.59 5.95
C LEU A 4 -6.49 12.64 4.42
N LEU A 5 -7.27 11.77 3.76
CA LEU A 5 -7.43 11.69 2.32
C LEU A 5 -8.90 11.73 1.95
N GLU A 6 -9.28 12.54 0.97
CA GLU A 6 -10.63 12.57 0.42
C GLU A 6 -10.56 12.58 -1.11
N ILE A 7 -11.33 11.71 -1.75
CA ILE A 7 -11.38 11.54 -3.20
C ILE A 7 -12.81 11.76 -3.65
N LYS A 8 -13.01 12.65 -4.63
CA LYS A 8 -14.31 13.05 -5.17
C LYS A 8 -14.38 12.83 -6.68
N ASN A 9 -15.30 11.97 -7.10
CA ASN A 9 -15.65 11.69 -8.49
C ASN A 9 -14.43 11.34 -9.37
N LEU A 10 -13.46 10.59 -8.80
CA LEU A 10 -12.23 10.23 -9.48
C LEU A 10 -12.52 9.30 -10.66
N SER A 11 -12.11 9.74 -11.85
CA SER A 11 -12.20 8.95 -13.08
C SER A 11 -10.92 9.04 -13.87
N PHE A 12 -10.52 7.93 -14.51
CA PHE A 12 -9.34 7.87 -15.38
C PHE A 12 -9.59 6.92 -16.55
N ASN A 13 -9.21 7.36 -17.75
CA ASN A 13 -9.36 6.58 -19.00
C ASN A 13 -7.99 6.38 -19.65
N VAL A 14 -7.83 5.24 -20.33
CA VAL A 14 -6.72 5.00 -21.27
C VAL A 14 -7.36 4.79 -22.65
N GLY A 15 -7.22 5.76 -23.53
CA GLY A 15 -8.00 5.83 -24.76
C GLY A 15 -9.51 5.85 -24.44
N GLU A 16 -10.27 4.94 -25.05
CA GLU A 16 -11.71 4.81 -24.81
C GLU A 16 -12.03 3.94 -23.56
N ARG A 17 -11.04 3.22 -23.03
CA ARG A 17 -11.27 2.32 -21.88
C ARG A 17 -11.28 3.08 -20.57
N LYS A 18 -12.40 3.02 -19.86
CA LYS A 18 -12.49 3.51 -18.48
C LYS A 18 -11.77 2.54 -17.54
N ILE A 19 -10.76 3.04 -16.83
CA ILE A 19 -10.00 2.28 -15.82
C ILE A 19 -10.51 2.58 -14.42
N LEU A 20 -10.83 3.85 -14.14
CA LEU A 20 -11.50 4.29 -12.92
C LEU A 20 -12.74 5.08 -13.29
N ASN A 21 -13.84 4.88 -12.59
CA ASN A 21 -15.13 5.40 -12.95
C ASN A 21 -15.89 5.89 -11.73
N ASP A 22 -15.88 7.20 -11.51
CA ASP A 22 -16.62 7.91 -10.48
C ASP A 22 -16.36 7.38 -9.06
N ILE A 23 -15.08 7.23 -8.69
CA ILE A 23 -14.70 6.77 -7.37
C ILE A 23 -14.81 7.91 -6.37
N ASN A 24 -15.56 7.65 -5.30
CA ASN A 24 -15.65 8.47 -4.10
C ASN A 24 -15.12 7.65 -2.92
N PHE A 25 -14.13 8.19 -2.19
CA PHE A 25 -13.43 7.46 -1.15
C PHE A 25 -12.78 8.41 -0.16
N SER A 26 -12.69 8.02 1.09
CA SER A 26 -11.99 8.80 2.11
C SER A 26 -11.27 7.91 3.11
N VAL A 27 -10.19 8.43 3.71
CA VAL A 27 -9.41 7.76 4.75
C VAL A 27 -9.24 8.71 5.94
N ARG A 28 -9.38 8.18 7.15
CA ARG A 28 -9.08 8.88 8.40
C ARG A 28 -7.68 8.53 8.89
N ASP A 29 -7.17 9.34 9.81
CA ASP A 29 -5.89 9.07 10.47
C ASP A 29 -5.90 7.70 11.15
N GLY A 30 -4.83 6.93 10.97
CA GLY A 30 -4.62 5.63 11.58
C GLY A 30 -5.49 4.50 11.00
N GLU A 31 -6.17 4.69 9.87
CA GLU A 31 -6.88 3.59 9.19
C GLU A 31 -5.90 2.70 8.39
N ILE A 32 -6.12 1.40 8.47
CA ILE A 32 -5.49 0.40 7.59
C ILE A 32 -6.56 -0.10 6.64
N VAL A 33 -6.49 0.36 5.40
CA VAL A 33 -7.46 0.04 4.35
C VAL A 33 -6.87 -0.98 3.38
N GLY A 34 -7.53 -2.12 3.25
CA GLY A 34 -7.22 -3.10 2.22
C GLY A 34 -8.04 -2.87 0.95
N ILE A 35 -7.40 -2.80 -0.20
CA ILE A 35 -8.07 -2.79 -1.50
C ILE A 35 -8.02 -4.22 -2.05
N ILE A 36 -9.18 -4.82 -2.22
CA ILE A 36 -9.36 -6.15 -2.80
C ILE A 36 -10.16 -6.07 -4.11
N GLY A 37 -10.14 -7.13 -4.89
CA GLY A 37 -10.85 -7.22 -6.17
C GLY A 37 -10.07 -7.99 -7.22
N PRO A 38 -10.69 -8.37 -8.34
CA PRO A 38 -10.07 -9.18 -9.39
C PRO A 38 -8.92 -8.43 -10.09
N ASN A 39 -8.12 -9.20 -10.84
CA ASN A 39 -7.08 -8.61 -11.68
C ASN A 39 -7.73 -7.73 -12.76
N GLY A 40 -7.11 -6.57 -13.04
CA GLY A 40 -7.66 -5.61 -14.00
C GLY A 40 -8.76 -4.70 -13.46
N ALA A 41 -9.15 -4.81 -12.18
CA ALA A 41 -10.18 -3.96 -11.57
C ALA A 41 -9.79 -2.47 -11.42
N GLY A 42 -8.52 -2.10 -11.67
CA GLY A 42 -8.03 -0.72 -11.56
C GLY A 42 -7.30 -0.40 -10.26
N LYS A 43 -7.00 -1.39 -9.39
CA LYS A 43 -6.41 -1.21 -8.06
C LYS A 43 -5.08 -0.43 -8.08
N THR A 44 -4.10 -0.88 -8.87
CA THR A 44 -2.81 -0.21 -9.05
C THR A 44 -2.97 1.22 -9.61
N THR A 45 -3.87 1.39 -10.58
CA THR A 45 -4.19 2.70 -11.17
C THR A 45 -4.75 3.64 -10.10
N PHE A 46 -5.61 3.13 -9.23
CA PHE A 46 -6.19 3.90 -8.13
C PHE A 46 -5.09 4.38 -7.16
N LEU A 47 -4.18 3.50 -6.70
CA LEU A 47 -3.07 3.91 -5.85
C LEU A 47 -2.13 4.91 -6.53
N LYS A 48 -1.82 4.70 -7.83
CA LYS A 48 -0.97 5.63 -8.60
C LYS A 48 -1.63 7.01 -8.77
N SER A 49 -2.95 7.08 -8.86
CA SER A 49 -3.69 8.35 -8.88
C SER A 49 -3.57 9.08 -7.55
N ILE A 50 -3.72 8.37 -6.42
CA ILE A 50 -3.56 8.96 -5.08
C ILE A 50 -2.15 9.51 -4.87
N ASN A 51 -1.13 8.82 -5.38
CA ASN A 51 0.27 9.27 -5.26
C ASN A 51 0.63 10.40 -6.26
N GLY A 52 -0.28 10.82 -7.13
CA GLY A 52 -0.02 11.85 -8.14
C GLY A 52 0.91 11.40 -9.28
N ILE A 53 1.13 10.10 -9.47
CA ILE A 53 1.87 9.54 -10.63
C ILE A 53 1.02 9.67 -11.89
N ILE A 54 -0.30 9.44 -11.77
CA ILE A 54 -1.25 9.65 -12.86
C ILE A 54 -1.82 11.05 -12.68
N GLU A 55 -1.46 11.97 -13.58
CA GLU A 55 -1.85 13.38 -13.52
C GLU A 55 -3.16 13.67 -14.28
N GLU A 56 -3.46 12.89 -15.32
CA GLU A 56 -4.61 13.07 -16.21
C GLU A 56 -5.89 12.43 -15.65
N ILE A 57 -6.25 12.81 -14.42
CA ILE A 57 -7.47 12.34 -13.75
C ILE A 57 -8.56 13.41 -13.83
N LYS A 58 -9.84 12.97 -13.88
CA LYS A 58 -11.02 13.79 -13.59
C LYS A 58 -11.39 13.62 -12.11
N GLY A 59 -12.02 14.66 -11.54
CA GLY A 59 -12.34 14.68 -10.11
C GLY A 59 -11.22 15.30 -9.28
N GLU A 60 -11.30 15.13 -7.97
CA GLU A 60 -10.39 15.75 -7.00
C GLU A 60 -9.83 14.71 -6.02
N ILE A 61 -8.57 14.89 -5.65
CA ILE A 61 -7.92 14.17 -4.56
C ILE A 61 -7.38 15.21 -3.59
N LEU A 62 -7.91 15.19 -2.37
CA LEU A 62 -7.53 16.12 -1.30
C LEU A 62 -6.74 15.37 -0.24
N PHE A 63 -5.57 15.86 0.10
CA PHE A 63 -4.78 15.39 1.23
C PHE A 63 -4.74 16.49 2.30
N ASN A 64 -5.17 16.19 3.52
CA ASN A 64 -5.35 17.18 4.58
C ASN A 64 -6.17 18.42 4.12
N GLY A 65 -7.21 18.19 3.31
CA GLY A 65 -8.09 19.24 2.78
C GLY A 65 -7.51 20.05 1.63
N LYS A 66 -6.27 19.81 1.20
CA LYS A 66 -5.61 20.49 0.09
C LYS A 66 -5.47 19.58 -1.13
N ASN A 67 -5.78 20.08 -2.35
CA ASN A 67 -5.66 19.28 -3.56
C ASN A 67 -4.20 18.83 -3.79
N ILE A 68 -4.00 17.53 -4.10
CA ILE A 68 -2.65 16.99 -4.32
C ILE A 68 -1.91 17.69 -5.48
N LYS A 69 -2.62 18.24 -6.45
CA LYS A 69 -2.05 19.02 -7.57
C LYS A 69 -1.42 20.35 -7.14
N GLU A 70 -1.76 20.85 -5.96
CA GLU A 70 -1.20 22.09 -5.41
C GLU A 70 0.10 21.86 -4.61
N TYR A 71 0.47 20.61 -4.40
CA TYR A 71 1.76 20.24 -3.80
C TYR A 71 2.82 20.14 -4.90
N ASP A 72 4.03 20.63 -4.64
CA ASP A 72 5.16 20.18 -5.44
C ASP A 72 5.44 18.69 -5.15
N LYS A 73 5.97 17.95 -6.14
CA LYS A 73 6.15 16.49 -6.05
C LYS A 73 6.98 16.06 -4.85
N LYS A 74 7.98 16.84 -4.48
CA LYS A 74 8.86 16.53 -3.36
C LYS A 74 8.18 16.76 -2.02
N ASN A 75 7.34 17.79 -1.92
CA ASN A 75 6.55 18.04 -0.72
C ASN A 75 5.46 16.96 -0.57
N LEU A 76 4.73 16.62 -1.63
CA LEU A 76 3.77 15.51 -1.59
C LEU A 76 4.42 14.21 -1.12
N ALA A 77 5.64 13.91 -1.58
CA ALA A 77 6.39 12.73 -1.18
C ALA A 77 6.83 12.74 0.31
N ARG A 78 6.76 13.85 1.04
CA ARG A 78 6.92 13.84 2.51
C ARG A 78 5.69 13.34 3.23
N HIS A 79 4.53 13.45 2.60
CA HIS A 79 3.24 13.09 3.17
C HIS A 79 2.73 11.74 2.71
N ILE A 80 3.01 11.38 1.46
CA ILE A 80 2.53 10.12 0.84
C ILE A 80 3.72 9.33 0.32
N SER A 81 3.94 8.13 0.83
CA SER A 81 4.90 7.17 0.27
C SER A 81 4.21 6.11 -0.57
N PHE A 82 4.92 5.58 -1.55
CA PHE A 82 4.39 4.56 -2.44
C PHE A 82 5.40 3.43 -2.67
N MET A 83 4.98 2.21 -2.39
CA MET A 83 5.69 0.98 -2.77
C MET A 83 5.02 0.38 -4.00
N ASN A 84 5.74 0.33 -5.11
CA ASN A 84 5.25 -0.27 -6.35
C ASN A 84 5.42 -1.80 -6.30
N GLN A 85 4.54 -2.53 -6.97
CA GLN A 85 4.61 -3.98 -7.18
C GLN A 85 5.91 -4.40 -7.87
N ASN A 86 6.39 -3.63 -8.85
CA ASN A 86 7.64 -3.93 -9.55
C ASN A 86 8.86 -3.63 -8.67
N THR A 87 9.58 -4.69 -8.31
CA THR A 87 10.77 -4.64 -7.48
C THR A 87 12.09 -4.63 -8.27
N ASN A 88 12.04 -4.56 -9.60
CA ASN A 88 13.26 -4.57 -10.43
C ASN A 88 14.03 -3.26 -10.25
N VAL A 89 15.22 -3.37 -9.69
CA VAL A 89 16.20 -2.30 -9.59
C VAL A 89 17.31 -2.65 -10.59
N GLY A 90 17.44 -1.85 -11.65
CA GLY A 90 18.37 -2.11 -12.76
C GLY A 90 19.81 -1.67 -12.51
N PHE A 91 20.16 -1.27 -11.29
CA PHE A 91 21.46 -0.72 -10.94
C PHE A 91 22.04 -1.39 -9.70
N ASP A 92 23.36 -1.52 -9.63
CA ASP A 92 24.10 -2.09 -8.52
C ASP A 92 24.32 -1.03 -7.42
N PHE A 93 23.32 -0.93 -6.53
CA PHE A 93 23.42 -0.15 -5.29
C PHE A 93 23.40 -1.09 -4.09
N SER A 94 24.08 -0.70 -3.01
CA SER A 94 23.93 -1.42 -1.74
C SER A 94 22.50 -1.31 -1.22
N CYS A 95 22.06 -2.31 -0.47
CA CYS A 95 20.74 -2.28 0.13
C CYS A 95 20.54 -1.06 1.05
N LEU A 96 21.60 -0.65 1.76
CA LEU A 96 21.54 0.56 2.58
C LEU A 96 21.32 1.80 1.73
N ASP A 97 22.04 1.95 0.60
CA ASP A 97 21.86 3.10 -0.29
C ASP A 97 20.45 3.15 -0.86
N ILE A 98 19.88 1.99 -1.24
CA ILE A 98 18.48 1.91 -1.68
C ILE A 98 17.51 2.39 -0.58
N VAL A 99 17.73 1.97 0.67
CA VAL A 99 16.83 2.34 1.77
C VAL A 99 16.95 3.82 2.13
N VAL A 100 18.16 4.37 2.10
CA VAL A 100 18.42 5.80 2.33
C VAL A 100 17.71 6.68 1.28
N LEU A 101 17.47 6.20 0.05
CA LEU A 101 16.67 6.94 -0.94
C LEU A 101 15.27 7.33 -0.43
N GLY A 102 14.72 6.62 0.57
CA GLY A 102 13.49 7.02 1.25
C GLY A 102 13.58 8.42 1.87
N ARG A 103 14.78 8.92 2.17
CA ARG A 103 15.01 10.28 2.71
C ARG A 103 15.13 11.36 1.64
N TYR A 104 15.13 11.00 0.35
CA TYR A 104 15.25 11.95 -0.76
C TYR A 104 14.26 13.16 -0.67
N PRO A 105 13.00 13.01 -0.28
CA PRO A 105 12.07 14.14 -0.15
C PRO A 105 12.52 15.23 0.83
N TYR A 106 13.42 14.92 1.77
CA TYR A 106 13.88 15.84 2.81
C TYR A 106 15.15 16.59 2.43
N LEU A 107 15.89 16.14 1.42
CA LEU A 107 17.14 16.77 1.00
C LEU A 107 16.88 18.14 0.34
N LYS A 108 17.76 19.09 0.58
CA LYS A 108 17.86 20.34 -0.21
C LYS A 108 18.59 20.07 -1.53
N ARG A 109 18.56 21.04 -2.43
CA ARG A 109 19.32 20.95 -3.68
C ARG A 109 20.81 20.80 -3.40
N PHE A 110 21.46 19.83 -4.01
CA PHE A 110 22.89 19.48 -3.82
C PHE A 110 23.26 19.02 -2.39
N GLN A 111 22.30 18.66 -1.56
CA GLN A 111 22.57 18.11 -0.25
C GLN A 111 22.78 16.60 -0.34
N GLU A 112 23.79 16.08 0.34
CA GLU A 112 24.02 14.65 0.55
C GLU A 112 23.20 14.13 1.73
N TYR A 113 23.03 12.80 1.80
CA TYR A 113 22.40 12.14 2.93
C TYR A 113 23.26 12.29 4.18
N SER A 114 22.65 12.71 5.27
CA SER A 114 23.30 12.83 6.58
C SER A 114 23.47 11.47 7.26
N ASP A 115 24.29 11.42 8.30
CA ASP A 115 24.37 10.25 9.18
C ASP A 115 23.04 9.94 9.85
N GLU A 116 22.24 10.96 10.18
CA GLU A 116 20.88 10.77 10.70
C GLU A 116 19.97 10.04 9.69
N ASP A 117 20.05 10.39 8.40
CA ASP A 117 19.28 9.70 7.36
C ASP A 117 19.70 8.22 7.23
N ARG A 118 21.00 7.95 7.34
CA ARG A 118 21.54 6.59 7.33
C ARG A 118 21.09 5.78 8.56
N GLU A 119 21.10 6.37 9.73
CA GLU A 119 20.62 5.71 10.96
C GLU A 119 19.11 5.45 10.90
N LYS A 120 18.31 6.36 10.35
CA LYS A 120 16.89 6.11 10.07
C LYS A 120 16.70 4.92 9.11
N ALA A 121 17.49 4.86 8.05
CA ALA A 121 17.46 3.74 7.11
C ALA A 121 17.78 2.41 7.82
N LYS A 122 18.84 2.34 8.62
CA LYS A 122 19.20 1.15 9.41
C LYS A 122 18.11 0.75 10.41
N LYS A 123 17.45 1.72 11.06
CA LYS A 123 16.31 1.48 11.96
C LYS A 123 15.19 0.73 11.22
N TYR A 124 14.80 1.19 10.03
CA TYR A 124 13.74 0.52 9.27
C TYR A 124 14.20 -0.78 8.63
N MET A 125 15.47 -0.91 8.23
CA MET A 125 16.04 -2.20 7.84
C MET A 125 16.00 -3.21 8.97
N LYS A 126 16.25 -2.79 10.21
CA LYS A 126 16.10 -3.66 11.39
C LYS A 126 14.64 -4.07 11.59
N LYS A 127 13.69 -3.13 11.47
CA LYS A 127 12.24 -3.40 11.61
C LYS A 127 11.73 -4.42 10.57
N THR A 128 12.35 -4.46 9.37
CA THR A 128 11.99 -5.39 8.27
C THR A 128 12.90 -6.61 8.15
N ASN A 129 13.74 -6.90 9.15
CA ASN A 129 14.70 -8.00 9.13
C ASN A 129 15.65 -8.01 7.92
N THR A 130 16.04 -6.83 7.42
CA THR A 130 16.90 -6.66 6.24
C THR A 130 18.27 -6.04 6.55
N LEU A 131 18.55 -5.64 7.80
CA LEU A 131 19.82 -4.99 8.17
C LEU A 131 21.05 -5.84 7.83
N LYS A 132 20.94 -7.16 7.91
CA LYS A 132 22.00 -8.10 7.54
C LYS A 132 22.40 -8.04 6.06
N PHE A 133 21.62 -7.39 5.23
CA PHE A 133 21.86 -7.19 3.79
C PHE A 133 22.42 -5.81 3.46
N GLN A 134 22.66 -4.94 4.45
CA GLN A 134 22.96 -3.52 4.24
C GLN A 134 24.08 -3.27 3.21
N ASP A 135 25.12 -4.11 3.23
CA ASP A 135 26.30 -3.97 2.38
C ASP A 135 26.23 -4.82 1.10
N ARG A 136 25.18 -5.64 0.91
CA ARG A 136 24.96 -6.43 -0.29
C ARG A 136 24.33 -5.60 -1.40
N MET A 137 24.64 -5.93 -2.64
CA MET A 137 23.98 -5.32 -3.79
C MET A 137 22.52 -5.78 -3.88
N ILE A 138 21.61 -4.86 -4.19
CA ILE A 138 20.18 -5.16 -4.29
C ILE A 138 19.88 -6.22 -5.37
N THR A 139 20.73 -6.30 -6.41
CA THR A 139 20.65 -7.27 -7.51
C THR A 139 20.97 -8.70 -7.07
N GLU A 140 21.73 -8.88 -6.00
CA GLU A 140 22.09 -10.20 -5.44
C GLU A 140 21.00 -10.83 -4.58
N LEU A 141 19.94 -10.08 -4.26
CA LEU A 141 18.88 -10.54 -3.40
C LEU A 141 17.83 -11.35 -4.16
N SER A 142 17.25 -12.35 -3.49
CA SER A 142 16.02 -13.00 -3.93
C SER A 142 14.87 -11.99 -4.05
N GLY A 143 13.83 -12.32 -4.80
CA GLY A 143 12.66 -11.45 -4.97
C GLY A 143 12.04 -11.02 -3.64
N GLY A 144 11.89 -11.95 -2.70
CA GLY A 144 11.31 -11.67 -1.39
C GLY A 144 12.24 -10.83 -0.48
N GLU A 145 13.56 -11.06 -0.51
CA GLU A 145 14.52 -10.23 0.23
C GLU A 145 14.52 -8.80 -0.31
N ARG A 146 14.53 -8.65 -1.64
CA ARG A 146 14.45 -7.36 -2.31
C ARG A 146 13.17 -6.61 -1.96
N GLN A 147 12.04 -7.29 -1.95
CA GLN A 147 10.75 -6.70 -1.60
C GLN A 147 10.75 -6.14 -0.17
N ARG A 148 11.34 -6.86 0.80
CA ARG A 148 11.49 -6.38 2.18
C ARG A 148 12.43 -5.18 2.29
N VAL A 149 13.50 -5.11 1.50
CA VAL A 149 14.39 -3.93 1.42
C VAL A 149 13.64 -2.73 0.86
N LEU A 150 12.84 -2.90 -0.19
CA LEU A 150 12.00 -1.83 -0.75
C LEU A 150 10.89 -1.40 0.19
N PHE A 151 10.36 -2.32 0.98
CA PHE A 151 9.44 -1.96 2.07
C PHE A 151 10.13 -1.12 3.14
N ALA A 152 11.36 -1.48 3.57
CA ALA A 152 12.17 -0.65 4.46
C ALA A 152 12.41 0.76 3.90
N LYS A 153 12.72 0.89 2.60
CA LYS A 153 12.84 2.18 1.91
C LYS A 153 11.56 3.00 2.05
N THR A 154 10.40 2.38 1.81
CA THR A 154 9.10 3.05 1.90
C THR A 154 8.82 3.55 3.31
N LEU A 155 9.14 2.77 4.33
CA LEU A 155 9.02 3.15 5.74
C LEU A 155 10.00 4.27 6.14
N THR A 156 11.21 4.27 5.58
CA THR A 156 12.25 5.28 5.85
C THR A 156 11.82 6.68 5.39
N GLN A 157 10.84 6.79 4.53
CA GLN A 157 10.23 8.05 4.12
C GLN A 157 9.43 8.73 5.23
N GLU A 158 8.98 7.98 6.25
CA GLU A 158 8.25 8.47 7.45
C GLU A 158 6.97 9.27 7.13
N SER A 159 6.32 8.99 6.01
CA SER A 159 5.09 9.66 5.56
C SER A 159 3.89 9.38 6.46
N GLU A 160 2.85 10.22 6.37
CA GLU A 160 1.57 10.08 7.09
C GLU A 160 0.69 9.00 6.45
N LEU A 161 0.71 8.94 5.10
CA LEU A 161 -0.02 7.95 4.31
C LEU A 161 0.97 7.05 3.54
N ILE A 162 0.81 5.75 3.68
CA ILE A 162 1.64 4.74 3.03
C ILE A 162 0.77 3.95 2.05
N LEU A 163 1.14 3.98 0.78
CA LEU A 163 0.48 3.26 -0.29
C LEU A 163 1.31 2.03 -0.66
N LEU A 164 0.70 0.85 -0.64
CA LEU A 164 1.38 -0.42 -0.87
C LEU A 164 0.68 -1.19 -2.01
N ASP A 165 1.37 -1.35 -3.12
CA ASP A 165 0.89 -2.13 -4.26
C ASP A 165 1.44 -3.55 -4.18
N GLU A 166 0.64 -4.49 -3.64
CA GLU A 166 0.97 -5.91 -3.44
C GLU A 166 2.29 -6.12 -2.68
N PRO A 167 2.42 -5.62 -1.44
CA PRO A 167 3.69 -5.61 -0.72
C PRO A 167 4.24 -7.00 -0.38
N THR A 168 3.47 -8.06 -0.61
CA THR A 168 3.82 -9.43 -0.24
C THR A 168 3.77 -10.44 -1.40
N ALA A 169 3.63 -9.98 -2.65
CA ALA A 169 3.43 -10.84 -3.82
C ALA A 169 4.53 -11.91 -4.06
N SER A 170 5.76 -11.66 -3.59
CA SER A 170 6.92 -12.55 -3.76
C SER A 170 7.38 -13.18 -2.44
N LEU A 171 6.57 -13.11 -1.38
CA LEU A 171 6.93 -13.56 -0.04
C LEU A 171 6.27 -14.90 0.30
N ASP A 172 6.96 -15.69 1.10
CA ASP A 172 6.34 -16.82 1.78
C ASP A 172 5.44 -16.35 2.95
N MET A 173 4.64 -17.27 3.46
CA MET A 173 3.66 -16.99 4.52
C MET A 173 4.28 -16.31 5.75
N LYS A 174 5.49 -16.72 6.16
CA LYS A 174 6.17 -16.14 7.33
C LYS A 174 6.46 -14.66 7.14
N TYR A 175 7.03 -14.31 6.00
CA TYR A 175 7.39 -12.91 5.72
C TYR A 175 6.18 -12.05 5.36
N GLU A 176 5.13 -12.64 4.77
CA GLU A 176 3.84 -11.98 4.61
C GLU A 176 3.28 -11.55 5.97
N GLU A 177 3.22 -12.47 6.93
CA GLU A 177 2.77 -12.19 8.31
C GLU A 177 3.64 -11.12 8.99
N GLU A 178 4.97 -11.17 8.84
CA GLU A 178 5.88 -10.16 9.39
C GLU A 178 5.58 -8.76 8.84
N ILE A 179 5.39 -8.60 7.52
CA ILE A 179 5.08 -7.30 6.89
C ILE A 179 3.74 -6.77 7.41
N PHE A 180 2.69 -7.58 7.43
CA PHE A 180 1.39 -7.13 7.90
C PHE A 180 1.35 -6.87 9.40
N SER A 181 2.15 -7.57 10.20
CA SER A 181 2.37 -7.24 11.61
C SER A 181 3.00 -5.85 11.77
N ILE A 182 4.00 -5.50 10.94
CA ILE A 182 4.59 -4.16 10.92
C ILE A 182 3.54 -3.11 10.51
N ILE A 183 2.73 -3.39 9.48
CA ILE A 183 1.65 -2.51 9.03
C ILE A 183 0.64 -2.26 10.15
N SER A 184 0.24 -3.30 10.89
CA SER A 184 -0.73 -3.15 11.98
C SER A 184 -0.23 -2.25 13.12
N GLN A 185 1.09 -2.32 13.43
CA GLN A 185 1.72 -1.46 14.43
C GLN A 185 1.74 0.03 14.03
N MET A 186 1.69 0.34 12.73
CA MET A 186 1.68 1.72 12.25
C MET A 186 0.44 2.50 12.69
N ARG A 187 -0.65 1.81 12.97
CA ARG A 187 -1.85 2.43 13.54
C ARG A 187 -1.57 3.08 14.90
N GLU A 188 -0.73 2.46 15.72
CA GLU A 188 -0.32 3.02 17.02
C GLU A 188 0.53 4.28 16.84
N GLU A 189 1.28 4.34 15.74
CA GLU A 189 2.07 5.51 15.33
C GLU A 189 1.22 6.57 14.59
N ARG A 190 -0.11 6.42 14.53
CA ARG A 190 -1.06 7.26 13.76
C ARG A 190 -0.72 7.37 12.26
N LYS A 191 -0.08 6.36 11.70
CA LYS A 191 0.14 6.26 10.27
C LYS A 191 -1.05 5.56 9.61
N SER A 192 -1.44 6.05 8.45
CA SER A 192 -2.50 5.42 7.64
C SER A 192 -1.88 4.61 6.52
N VAL A 193 -2.50 3.48 6.21
CA VAL A 193 -2.01 2.59 5.14
C VAL A 193 -3.16 2.25 4.20
N ILE A 194 -2.91 2.31 2.91
CA ILE A 194 -3.77 1.74 1.88
C ILE A 194 -2.95 0.67 1.14
N ALA A 195 -3.37 -0.58 1.23
CA ALA A 195 -2.65 -1.71 0.64
C ALA A 195 -3.53 -2.51 -0.33
N ILE A 196 -3.01 -2.80 -1.51
CA ILE A 196 -3.62 -3.82 -2.38
C ILE A 196 -3.22 -5.18 -1.86
N ILE A 197 -4.21 -6.03 -1.59
CA ILE A 197 -4.01 -7.33 -0.95
C ILE A 197 -4.75 -8.40 -1.75
N HIS A 198 -4.03 -9.46 -2.13
CA HIS A 198 -4.63 -10.61 -2.82
C HIS A 198 -5.09 -11.71 -1.86
N ASN A 199 -4.37 -11.89 -0.77
CA ASN A 199 -4.71 -12.86 0.25
C ASN A 199 -5.83 -12.33 1.15
N LEU A 200 -7.06 -12.81 0.91
CA LEU A 200 -8.23 -12.35 1.67
C LEU A 200 -8.13 -12.65 3.17
N ARG A 201 -7.46 -13.75 3.58
CA ARG A 201 -7.27 -14.05 5.00
C ARG A 201 -6.41 -13.00 5.67
N VAL A 202 -5.34 -12.58 5.00
CA VAL A 202 -4.48 -11.47 5.46
C VAL A 202 -5.26 -10.16 5.52
N ALA A 203 -6.06 -9.87 4.48
CA ALA A 203 -6.90 -8.67 4.46
C ALA A 203 -7.91 -8.66 5.63
N MET A 204 -8.56 -9.80 5.91
CA MET A 204 -9.50 -9.93 7.02
C MET A 204 -8.84 -9.77 8.40
N LYS A 205 -7.61 -10.26 8.55
CA LYS A 205 -6.88 -10.24 9.83
C LYS A 205 -6.31 -8.87 10.18
N TYR A 206 -5.78 -8.15 9.19
CA TYR A 206 -4.96 -6.96 9.44
C TYR A 206 -5.61 -5.63 9.06
N CYS A 207 -6.61 -5.64 8.16
CA CYS A 207 -7.25 -4.40 7.75
C CYS A 207 -8.41 -4.04 8.68
N THR A 208 -8.53 -2.77 8.98
CA THR A 208 -9.69 -2.22 9.73
C THR A 208 -10.89 -2.01 8.81
N ARG A 209 -10.64 -1.84 7.50
CA ARG A 209 -11.64 -1.56 6.48
C ARG A 209 -11.18 -2.15 5.14
N LEU A 210 -12.11 -2.70 4.39
CA LEU A 210 -11.87 -3.23 3.05
C LEU A 210 -12.68 -2.46 2.01
N ILE A 211 -12.02 -2.21 0.88
CA ILE A 211 -12.64 -1.67 -0.33
C ILE A 211 -12.63 -2.78 -1.38
N LEU A 212 -13.81 -3.13 -1.87
CA LEU A 212 -13.95 -4.06 -3.00
C LEU A 212 -14.05 -3.27 -4.29
N LEU A 213 -13.00 -3.31 -5.10
CA LEU A 213 -12.93 -2.65 -6.39
C LEU A 213 -13.21 -3.65 -7.51
N ASN A 214 -14.15 -3.31 -8.41
CA ASN A 214 -14.43 -4.10 -9.61
C ASN A 214 -14.77 -3.14 -10.77
N ASP A 215 -14.25 -3.44 -11.97
CA ASP A 215 -14.47 -2.66 -13.20
C ASP A 215 -14.34 -1.14 -12.99
N GLY A 216 -13.30 -0.74 -12.24
CA GLY A 216 -13.00 0.66 -11.97
C GLY A 216 -13.96 1.35 -10.99
N LYS A 217 -14.83 0.62 -10.29
CA LYS A 217 -15.78 1.16 -9.30
C LYS A 217 -15.58 0.52 -7.93
N ILE A 218 -15.82 1.29 -6.89
CA ILE A 218 -15.99 0.74 -5.54
C ILE A 218 -17.39 0.16 -5.46
N ILE A 219 -17.48 -1.16 -5.28
CA ILE A 219 -18.74 -1.90 -5.16
C ILE A 219 -19.01 -2.37 -3.74
N GLY A 220 -18.02 -2.20 -2.85
CA GLY A 220 -18.14 -2.46 -1.42
C GLY A 220 -17.11 -1.65 -0.64
N ASP A 221 -17.54 -1.12 0.50
CA ASP A 221 -16.73 -0.31 1.41
C ASP A 221 -17.24 -0.56 2.84
N GLY A 222 -16.43 -1.19 3.68
CA GLY A 222 -16.86 -1.55 5.03
C GLY A 222 -15.84 -2.40 5.78
N THR A 223 -16.25 -2.95 6.89
CA THR A 223 -15.45 -3.90 7.67
C THR A 223 -15.18 -5.19 6.88
N PRO A 224 -14.13 -5.95 7.22
CA PRO A 224 -13.90 -7.25 6.59
C PRO A 224 -15.12 -8.17 6.60
N GLN A 225 -15.92 -8.13 7.67
CA GLN A 225 -17.13 -8.94 7.82
C GLN A 225 -18.25 -8.54 6.84
N GLU A 226 -18.36 -7.25 6.54
CA GLU A 226 -19.35 -6.74 5.59
C GLU A 226 -18.95 -6.99 4.14
N ILE A 227 -17.65 -7.05 3.85
CA ILE A 227 -17.13 -7.15 2.49
C ILE A 227 -16.84 -8.59 2.07
N VAL A 228 -16.26 -9.43 2.95
CA VAL A 228 -15.97 -10.83 2.64
C VAL A 228 -17.21 -11.68 2.95
N THR A 229 -18.09 -11.78 1.96
CA THR A 229 -19.34 -12.53 2.03
C THR A 229 -19.37 -13.62 0.95
N GLU A 230 -20.15 -14.69 1.17
CA GLU A 230 -20.35 -15.75 0.17
C GLU A 230 -20.82 -15.16 -1.18
N LYS A 231 -21.70 -14.17 -1.13
CA LYS A 231 -22.18 -13.45 -2.31
C LYS A 231 -21.05 -12.76 -3.07
N ASN A 232 -20.23 -11.95 -2.39
CA ASN A 232 -19.14 -11.24 -3.04
C ASN A 232 -18.07 -12.20 -3.58
N LEU A 233 -17.80 -13.31 -2.88
CA LEU A 233 -16.88 -14.35 -3.35
C LEU A 233 -17.38 -14.99 -4.64
N ARG A 234 -18.67 -15.31 -4.73
CA ARG A 234 -19.30 -15.85 -5.94
C ARG A 234 -19.34 -14.83 -7.07
N ASP A 235 -19.92 -13.64 -6.82
CA ASP A 235 -20.25 -12.68 -7.88
C ASP A 235 -19.01 -12.00 -8.46
N ILE A 236 -17.95 -11.84 -7.66
CA ILE A 236 -16.76 -11.04 -8.03
C ILE A 236 -15.55 -11.92 -8.31
N TYR A 237 -15.35 -12.98 -7.52
CA TYR A 237 -14.20 -13.88 -7.69
C TYR A 237 -14.57 -15.18 -8.44
N GLY A 238 -15.87 -15.43 -8.67
CA GLY A 238 -16.34 -16.62 -9.38
C GLY A 238 -16.13 -17.91 -8.60
N VAL A 239 -16.06 -17.85 -7.28
CA VAL A 239 -15.80 -19.02 -6.42
C VAL A 239 -16.96 -19.25 -5.44
N GLU A 240 -17.38 -20.51 -5.31
CA GLU A 240 -18.31 -20.91 -4.26
C GLU A 240 -17.55 -21.10 -2.95
N ALA A 241 -18.02 -20.49 -1.89
CA ALA A 241 -17.39 -20.53 -0.59
C ALA A 241 -18.41 -20.49 0.54
N LYS A 242 -18.03 -21.01 1.70
CA LYS A 242 -18.70 -20.78 2.99
C LYS A 242 -17.87 -19.85 3.82
N VAL A 243 -18.50 -18.79 4.33
CA VAL A 243 -17.91 -17.84 5.27
C VAL A 243 -18.39 -18.19 6.67
N TYR A 244 -17.45 -18.34 7.60
CA TYR A 244 -17.74 -18.79 8.97
C TYR A 244 -16.81 -18.12 9.98
N ARG A 245 -17.13 -18.22 11.26
CA ARG A 245 -16.21 -17.90 12.33
C ARG A 245 -15.41 -19.13 12.71
N ASN A 246 -14.08 -19.00 12.64
CA ASN A 246 -13.17 -20.06 13.01
C ASN A 246 -13.30 -20.36 14.51
N THR A 247 -13.52 -21.64 14.84
CA THR A 247 -13.76 -22.08 16.22
C THR A 247 -12.55 -21.97 17.14
N PHE A 248 -11.32 -21.87 16.61
CA PHE A 248 -10.09 -21.78 17.39
C PHE A 248 -9.79 -20.36 17.86
N ASN A 249 -10.00 -19.35 16.99
CA ASN A 249 -9.64 -17.97 17.29
C ASN A 249 -10.81 -16.98 17.19
N ASN A 250 -12.01 -17.45 16.85
CA ASN A 250 -13.23 -16.68 16.64
C ASN A 250 -13.11 -15.58 15.54
N GLU A 251 -12.10 -15.68 14.70
CA GLU A 251 -11.92 -14.77 13.55
C GLU A 251 -12.79 -15.21 12.36
N LEU A 252 -13.03 -14.26 11.44
CA LEU A 252 -13.69 -14.55 10.18
C LEU A 252 -12.77 -15.39 9.31
N ASP A 253 -13.30 -16.47 8.71
CA ASP A 253 -12.59 -17.30 7.77
C ASP A 253 -13.55 -17.81 6.68
N PHE A 254 -13.04 -18.39 5.62
CA PHE A 254 -13.83 -19.01 4.56
C PHE A 254 -13.17 -20.28 4.05
N CYS A 255 -13.99 -21.22 3.56
CA CYS A 255 -13.53 -22.38 2.81
C CYS A 255 -14.20 -22.38 1.43
N LEU A 256 -13.44 -22.77 0.39
CA LEU A 256 -13.97 -23.01 -0.94
C LEU A 256 -14.70 -24.37 -0.95
N ILE A 257 -15.79 -24.44 -1.71
CA ILE A 257 -16.65 -25.61 -1.84
C ILE A 257 -16.45 -26.23 -3.23
#